data_207111c8c827aa4b7de0728a933c129d
#
_entry.id   207111c8c827aa4b7de0728a933c129d
#
_cell.length_a   1.000
_cell.length_b   1.000
_cell.length_c   1.000
_cell.angle_alpha   90.00
_cell.angle_beta   90.00
_cell.angle_gamma   90.00
#
_symmetry.space_group_name_H-M   'P 1'
#
loop_
_entity.id
_entity.type
_entity.pdbx_description
1 polymer ?
#
loop_
_entity_poly.entity_id
_entity_poly.type
_entity_poly.pdbx_seq_one_letter_code
_entity_poly.pdbx_strand_id
1 'polypeptide(L)'
;MNTTRSNDKPFRLDDMVKQLRDDITIRGKYAPGEFLPSELTLVSQFRLSNKTVRKGLEQLIAEGLIEKIPRVGSRVTAESAKRSAVTLRLGSMHSLERDMKLSALLGEFESRNPDIRIETVKFHSDYFTGAIEAHLAAGVVDALMINDELFWQMSGPGGEFPLEPQNRLEETYPFLHESFSFGGTLYVQPLVFSPVILAYNKAHFRESGIPEPDGSWTWDDAIGHAVKLSVPGKRYGLCFYPLSNNRWPVFLLQSNERFEAEPGGRYRLNGTKLLDGIRLYKSIVRNRDYFPEYLAESSRDFVALFRRGHASMIMSTYNLLNDFAAGGPEYDISALPYRGEPRTLLTTIGIAVNKHSRNKAAAKLLVDFLSSEHAQRLIRERTLSIPAMKKIADSPLSDEDVLNRPARFHLYRNIVPGYRRYRDLGLPPGAFYRLRELIKLYGSDMIDEPSLLGQLTDIVNEKAVPESGVPH
;
A
#
# COMPACT_ATOMS: atom_id res chain seq x y z
N MET A 1 10.73 -4.79 -43.12
CA MET A 1 11.84 -4.00 -42.54
C MET A 1 11.22 -2.82 -41.81
N ASN A 2 11.01 -2.95 -40.53
CA ASN A 2 10.62 -1.84 -39.65
C ASN A 2 11.54 -1.90 -38.42
N THR A 3 12.51 -1.01 -38.43
CA THR A 3 13.48 -0.82 -37.35
C THR A 3 12.79 -0.02 -36.24
N THR A 4 12.50 -0.68 -35.15
CA THR A 4 12.13 -0.07 -33.86
C THR A 4 13.31 0.77 -33.35
N ARG A 5 13.19 2.10 -33.38
CA ARG A 5 14.11 3.01 -32.72
C ARG A 5 13.96 2.88 -31.20
N SER A 6 14.91 2.25 -30.56
CA SER A 6 15.15 2.32 -29.14
C SER A 6 15.42 3.77 -28.72
N ASN A 7 14.68 4.27 -27.76
CA ASN A 7 14.78 5.66 -27.27
C ASN A 7 15.86 5.75 -26.18
N ASP A 8 17.12 5.37 -26.54
CA ASP A 8 18.28 5.43 -25.64
C ASP A 8 18.81 6.86 -25.59
N LYS A 9 18.49 7.59 -24.51
CA LYS A 9 19.23 8.82 -24.18
C LYS A 9 20.71 8.51 -24.01
N PRO A 10 21.64 9.28 -24.63
CA PRO A 10 23.06 9.06 -24.44
C PRO A 10 23.44 9.27 -22.96
N PHE A 11 24.19 8.34 -22.39
CA PHE A 11 24.74 8.45 -21.05
C PHE A 11 25.58 9.75 -20.93
N ARG A 12 25.45 10.42 -19.78
CA ARG A 12 26.27 11.58 -19.43
C ARG A 12 27.42 11.16 -18.52
N LEU A 13 28.42 12.01 -18.38
CA LEU A 13 29.55 11.80 -17.45
C LEU A 13 29.06 11.45 -16.04
N ASP A 14 28.10 12.22 -15.53
CA ASP A 14 27.59 12.08 -14.18
C ASP A 14 26.86 10.74 -13.97
N ASP A 15 26.18 10.23 -15.01
CA ASP A 15 25.49 8.93 -14.97
C ASP A 15 26.51 7.78 -14.86
N MET A 16 27.60 7.85 -15.64
CA MET A 16 28.68 6.86 -15.57
C MET A 16 29.38 6.88 -14.21
N VAL A 17 29.76 8.07 -13.74
CA VAL A 17 30.44 8.23 -12.44
C VAL A 17 29.56 7.72 -11.31
N LYS A 18 28.27 8.07 -11.34
CA LYS A 18 27.30 7.60 -10.37
C LYS A 18 27.17 6.07 -10.39
N GLN A 19 27.01 5.49 -11.59
CA GLN A 19 26.88 4.04 -11.71
C GLN A 19 28.11 3.30 -11.23
N LEU A 20 29.32 3.72 -11.59
CA LEU A 20 30.56 3.09 -11.12
C LEU A 20 30.77 3.27 -9.62
N ARG A 21 30.43 4.44 -9.07
CA ARG A 21 30.44 4.69 -7.63
C ARG A 21 29.49 3.72 -6.91
N ASP A 22 28.24 3.61 -7.39
CA ASP A 22 27.26 2.70 -6.82
C ASP A 22 27.68 1.23 -6.97
N ASP A 23 28.29 0.86 -8.09
CA ASP A 23 28.83 -0.50 -8.34
C ASP A 23 29.98 -0.85 -7.37
N ILE A 24 30.80 0.15 -6.94
CA ILE A 24 31.88 -0.05 -5.97
C ILE A 24 31.37 0.01 -4.52
N THR A 25 30.60 1.05 -4.16
CA THR A 25 30.30 1.37 -2.76
C THR A 25 28.98 0.77 -2.25
N ILE A 26 28.04 0.46 -3.15
CA ILE A 26 26.68 0.04 -2.80
C ILE A 26 26.41 -1.38 -3.29
N ARG A 27 26.81 -1.71 -4.52
CA ARG A 27 26.49 -3.01 -5.15
C ARG A 27 27.56 -4.07 -4.93
N GLY A 28 28.74 -3.67 -4.45
CA GLY A 28 29.86 -4.61 -4.24
C GLY A 28 30.30 -5.34 -5.52
N LYS A 29 29.96 -4.81 -6.71
CA LYS A 29 30.28 -5.44 -7.99
C LYS A 29 31.78 -5.52 -8.25
N TYR A 30 32.53 -4.59 -7.66
CA TYR A 30 33.99 -4.55 -7.70
C TYR A 30 34.50 -4.49 -6.26
N ALA A 31 35.07 -5.59 -5.78
CA ALA A 31 35.63 -5.67 -4.46
C ALA A 31 36.95 -4.88 -4.32
N PRO A 32 37.36 -4.48 -3.10
CA PRO A 32 38.67 -3.88 -2.86
C PRO A 32 39.79 -4.76 -3.43
N GLY A 33 40.69 -4.16 -4.20
CA GLY A 33 41.75 -4.83 -4.91
C GLY A 33 41.40 -5.31 -6.32
N GLU A 34 40.13 -5.36 -6.69
CA GLU A 34 39.71 -5.68 -8.05
C GLU A 34 39.88 -4.52 -9.02
N PHE A 35 40.01 -4.87 -10.31
CA PHE A 35 40.12 -3.88 -11.37
C PHE A 35 38.77 -3.57 -12.02
N LEU A 36 38.52 -2.30 -12.29
CA LEU A 36 37.43 -1.89 -13.14
C LEU A 36 37.67 -2.35 -14.58
N PRO A 37 36.61 -2.45 -15.42
CA PRO A 37 36.76 -2.68 -16.85
C PRO A 37 37.68 -1.65 -17.49
N SER A 38 38.36 -2.05 -18.56
CA SER A 38 39.26 -1.15 -19.27
C SER A 38 38.57 0.14 -19.74
N GLU A 39 39.32 1.23 -19.94
CA GLU A 39 38.77 2.48 -20.46
C GLU A 39 38.00 2.25 -21.79
N LEU A 40 38.49 1.37 -22.65
CA LEU A 40 37.82 1.01 -23.93
C LEU A 40 36.50 0.27 -23.68
N THR A 41 36.47 -0.64 -22.71
CA THR A 41 35.26 -1.35 -22.31
C THR A 41 34.21 -0.38 -21.79
N LEU A 42 34.62 0.56 -20.92
CA LEU A 42 33.74 1.60 -20.38
C LEU A 42 33.22 2.56 -21.46
N VAL A 43 34.08 2.92 -22.43
CA VAL A 43 33.67 3.70 -23.63
C VAL A 43 32.56 3.00 -24.38
N SER A 44 32.71 1.70 -24.61
CA SER A 44 31.70 0.90 -25.31
C SER A 44 30.41 0.73 -24.47
N GLN A 45 30.56 0.44 -23.18
CA GLN A 45 29.44 0.20 -22.26
C GLN A 45 28.54 1.43 -22.08
N PHE A 46 29.17 2.59 -21.87
CA PHE A 46 28.45 3.85 -21.62
C PHE A 46 28.25 4.71 -22.85
N ARG A 47 28.78 4.31 -24.01
CA ARG A 47 28.74 5.08 -25.27
C ARG A 47 29.24 6.51 -25.11
N LEU A 48 30.29 6.69 -24.30
CA LEU A 48 30.96 7.97 -24.04
C LEU A 48 32.28 8.08 -24.78
N SER A 49 32.81 9.32 -24.95
CA SER A 49 34.13 9.51 -25.47
C SER A 49 35.21 9.06 -24.47
N ASN A 50 36.38 8.64 -24.99
CA ASN A 50 37.52 8.25 -24.12
C ASN A 50 37.92 9.36 -23.15
N LYS A 51 37.87 10.63 -23.60
CA LYS A 51 38.13 11.81 -22.77
C LYS A 51 37.11 11.94 -21.64
N THR A 52 35.85 11.66 -21.90
CA THR A 52 34.76 11.71 -20.92
C THR A 52 34.93 10.61 -19.87
N VAL A 53 35.24 9.37 -20.33
CA VAL A 53 35.48 8.23 -19.41
C VAL A 53 36.67 8.53 -18.48
N ARG A 54 37.78 9.04 -19.02
CA ARG A 54 38.96 9.42 -18.20
C ARG A 54 38.62 10.46 -17.14
N LYS A 55 37.87 11.51 -17.52
CA LYS A 55 37.42 12.53 -16.58
C LYS A 55 36.57 11.93 -15.46
N GLY A 56 35.71 10.96 -15.76
CA GLY A 56 34.92 10.26 -14.73
C GLY A 56 35.76 9.36 -13.82
N LEU A 57 36.75 8.67 -14.38
CA LEU A 57 37.68 7.90 -13.56
C LEU A 57 38.56 8.80 -12.66
N GLU A 58 38.98 9.98 -13.14
CA GLU A 58 39.70 10.99 -12.34
C GLU A 58 38.84 11.47 -11.15
N GLN A 59 37.52 11.64 -11.33
CA GLN A 59 36.63 11.97 -10.21
C GLN A 59 36.59 10.85 -9.17
N LEU A 60 36.48 9.59 -9.58
CA LEU A 60 36.48 8.45 -8.66
C LEU A 60 37.85 8.27 -7.95
N ILE A 61 38.97 8.64 -8.62
CA ILE A 61 40.32 8.72 -7.99
C ILE A 61 40.35 9.83 -6.94
N ALA A 62 39.86 11.03 -7.27
CA ALA A 62 39.80 12.15 -6.33
C ALA A 62 38.89 11.83 -5.12
N GLU A 63 37.90 11.00 -5.29
CA GLU A 63 37.04 10.46 -4.20
C GLU A 63 37.72 9.34 -3.39
N GLY A 64 38.91 8.87 -3.79
CA GLY A 64 39.64 7.80 -3.11
C GLY A 64 39.01 6.40 -3.33
N LEU A 65 38.08 6.26 -4.23
CA LEU A 65 37.38 4.97 -4.49
C LEU A 65 38.22 4.02 -5.32
N ILE A 66 39.00 4.56 -6.24
CA ILE A 66 39.88 3.80 -7.12
C ILE A 66 41.28 4.47 -7.16
N GLU A 67 42.26 3.68 -7.50
CA GLU A 67 43.60 4.16 -7.78
C GLU A 67 44.01 3.73 -9.19
N LYS A 68 44.85 4.54 -9.87
CA LYS A 68 45.37 4.21 -11.20
C LYS A 68 46.65 3.44 -11.09
N ILE A 69 46.66 2.18 -11.53
CA ILE A 69 47.89 1.39 -11.64
C ILE A 69 48.46 1.58 -13.05
N PRO A 70 49.68 2.17 -13.19
CA PRO A 70 50.27 2.43 -14.49
C PRO A 70 50.34 1.17 -15.36
N ARG A 71 49.90 1.28 -16.62
CA ARG A 71 49.86 0.20 -17.62
C ARG A 71 48.97 -1.01 -17.29
N VAL A 72 48.27 -1.01 -16.16
CA VAL A 72 47.36 -2.13 -15.76
C VAL A 72 45.91 -1.71 -15.81
N GLY A 73 45.53 -0.60 -15.16
CA GLY A 73 44.14 -0.16 -15.13
C GLY A 73 43.80 0.64 -13.86
N SER A 74 42.51 0.76 -13.59
CA SER A 74 41.98 1.39 -12.38
C SER A 74 41.54 0.30 -11.40
N ARG A 75 42.14 0.28 -10.21
CA ARG A 75 41.89 -0.68 -9.13
C ARG A 75 41.09 -0.05 -8.00
N VAL A 76 40.14 -0.79 -7.45
CA VAL A 76 39.34 -0.38 -6.28
C VAL A 76 40.25 -0.35 -5.05
N THR A 77 40.24 0.76 -4.30
CA THR A 77 41.11 0.93 -3.13
C THR A 77 40.64 0.16 -1.91
N ALA A 78 41.54 -0.18 -0.99
CA ALA A 78 41.19 -0.75 0.32
C ALA A 78 40.38 0.23 1.20
N GLU A 79 40.49 1.53 0.95
CA GLU A 79 39.70 2.55 1.67
C GLU A 79 38.24 2.58 1.25
N SER A 80 37.92 2.11 0.06
CA SER A 80 36.53 1.90 -0.35
C SER A 80 35.79 0.90 0.55
N ALA A 81 36.50 -0.09 1.12
CA ALA A 81 35.98 -1.04 2.11
C ALA A 81 35.81 -0.44 3.52
N LYS A 82 36.47 0.68 3.81
CA LYS A 82 36.32 1.39 5.11
C LYS A 82 35.16 2.38 5.11
N ARG A 83 34.45 2.56 3.98
CA ARG A 83 33.24 3.37 3.99
C ARG A 83 32.19 2.63 4.79
N SER A 84 31.82 3.23 5.88
CA SER A 84 30.80 2.76 6.82
C SER A 84 29.58 2.27 6.05
N ALA A 85 29.11 1.06 6.38
CA ALA A 85 27.83 0.57 5.89
C ALA A 85 26.77 1.68 6.02
N VAL A 86 26.07 1.97 4.94
CA VAL A 86 24.98 2.95 4.94
C VAL A 86 23.85 2.38 5.77
N THR A 87 23.53 3.01 6.90
CA THR A 87 22.31 2.66 7.63
C THR A 87 21.13 3.37 7.00
N LEU A 88 20.27 2.60 6.35
CA LEU A 88 19.04 3.07 5.72
C LEU A 88 17.87 2.89 6.69
N ARG A 89 17.26 3.99 7.13
CA ARG A 89 16.11 3.95 8.02
C ARG A 89 14.81 3.87 7.23
N LEU A 90 14.11 2.73 7.38
CA LEU A 90 12.86 2.45 6.71
C LEU A 90 11.68 2.65 7.66
N GLY A 91 10.87 3.68 7.40
CA GLY A 91 9.57 3.83 8.05
C GLY A 91 8.60 2.75 7.60
N SER A 92 7.96 2.06 8.52
CA SER A 92 7.08 0.93 8.18
C SER A 92 5.95 0.74 9.19
N MET A 93 4.81 0.17 8.72
CA MET A 93 3.69 -0.22 9.57
C MET A 93 3.84 -1.65 10.10
N HIS A 94 3.21 -1.95 11.24
CA HIS A 94 3.28 -3.27 11.86
C HIS A 94 2.68 -4.41 11.00
N SER A 95 1.72 -4.11 10.12
CA SER A 95 1.05 -5.12 9.29
C SER A 95 1.92 -5.70 8.18
N LEU A 96 3.00 -5.03 7.79
CA LEU A 96 3.79 -5.38 6.60
C LEU A 96 4.50 -6.74 6.72
N GLU A 97 4.82 -7.19 7.93
CA GLU A 97 5.36 -8.53 8.13
C GLU A 97 4.33 -9.61 7.75
N ARG A 98 3.08 -9.42 8.15
CA ARG A 98 1.99 -10.29 7.72
C ARG A 98 1.73 -10.16 6.23
N ASP A 99 1.68 -8.93 5.72
CA ASP A 99 1.15 -8.62 4.40
C ASP A 99 2.14 -8.95 3.28
N MET A 100 3.44 -8.93 3.52
CA MET A 100 4.43 -9.17 2.47
C MET A 100 5.74 -9.85 2.93
N LYS A 101 5.79 -10.39 4.17
CA LYS A 101 7.00 -11.00 4.73
C LYS A 101 8.20 -10.05 4.67
N LEU A 102 7.97 -8.81 5.11
CA LEU A 102 8.92 -7.71 4.93
C LEU A 102 10.33 -8.06 5.44
N SER A 103 10.45 -8.69 6.62
CA SER A 103 11.76 -9.04 7.19
C SER A 103 12.57 -9.96 6.28
N ALA A 104 11.90 -10.91 5.59
CA ALA A 104 12.58 -11.80 4.65
C ALA A 104 13.05 -11.04 3.40
N LEU A 105 12.24 -10.13 2.87
CA LEU A 105 12.61 -9.28 1.74
C LEU A 105 13.79 -8.36 2.07
N LEU A 106 13.79 -7.74 3.26
CA LEU A 106 14.86 -6.87 3.69
C LEU A 106 16.17 -7.64 3.91
N GLY A 107 16.12 -8.83 4.52
CA GLY A 107 17.29 -9.69 4.67
C GLY A 107 17.90 -10.12 3.32
N GLU A 108 17.04 -10.36 2.32
CA GLU A 108 17.52 -10.66 0.98
C GLU A 108 18.12 -9.44 0.26
N PHE A 109 17.54 -8.26 0.48
CA PHE A 109 18.11 -7.01 -0.01
C PHE A 109 19.50 -6.75 0.60
N GLU A 110 19.65 -6.89 1.93
CA GLU A 110 20.93 -6.70 2.62
C GLU A 110 21.99 -7.71 2.16
N SER A 111 21.59 -8.97 1.90
CA SER A 111 22.53 -9.98 1.38
C SER A 111 23.08 -9.65 -0.02
N ARG A 112 22.28 -8.93 -0.83
CA ARG A 112 22.69 -8.47 -2.17
C ARG A 112 23.42 -7.11 -2.14
N ASN A 113 23.29 -6.37 -1.04
CA ASN A 113 23.87 -5.05 -0.84
C ASN A 113 24.55 -5.00 0.52
N PRO A 114 25.70 -5.68 0.69
CA PRO A 114 26.34 -5.86 2.00
C PRO A 114 26.76 -4.56 2.69
N ASP A 115 26.90 -3.48 1.92
CA ASP A 115 27.24 -2.14 2.44
C ASP A 115 26.02 -1.32 2.89
N ILE A 116 24.81 -1.89 2.81
CA ILE A 116 23.58 -1.25 3.26
C ILE A 116 22.97 -2.08 4.39
N ARG A 117 22.75 -1.44 5.53
CA ARG A 117 21.98 -1.98 6.65
C ARG A 117 20.64 -1.28 6.74
N ILE A 118 19.57 -2.04 7.01
CA ILE A 118 18.23 -1.48 7.16
C ILE A 118 17.81 -1.49 8.63
N GLU A 119 17.53 -0.30 9.15
CA GLU A 119 16.86 -0.12 10.43
C GLU A 119 15.40 0.24 10.21
N THR A 120 14.47 -0.57 10.74
CA THR A 120 13.04 -0.29 10.61
C THR A 120 12.54 0.61 11.73
N VAL A 121 11.95 1.74 11.36
CA VAL A 121 11.22 2.64 12.27
C VAL A 121 9.73 2.31 12.17
N LYS A 122 9.12 1.80 13.24
CA LYS A 122 7.72 1.41 13.23
C LYS A 122 6.81 2.58 13.54
N PHE A 123 5.84 2.82 12.65
CA PHE A 123 4.75 3.76 12.87
C PHE A 123 3.47 2.99 13.25
N HIS A 124 2.70 3.53 14.18
CA HIS A 124 1.37 3.02 14.49
C HIS A 124 0.36 3.63 13.51
N SER A 125 -0.72 2.90 13.24
CA SER A 125 -1.79 3.34 12.34
C SER A 125 -2.51 4.62 12.80
N ASP A 126 -2.37 4.96 14.08
CA ASP A 126 -3.02 6.13 14.69
C ASP A 126 -2.11 7.38 14.68
N TYR A 127 -0.93 7.30 14.06
CA TYR A 127 -0.09 8.50 13.88
C TYR A 127 -0.77 9.45 12.90
N PHE A 128 -1.00 10.66 13.38
CA PHE A 128 -1.46 11.76 12.53
C PHE A 128 -0.45 12.03 11.41
N THR A 129 -0.96 12.39 10.25
CA THR A 129 -0.15 12.70 9.06
C THR A 129 0.98 13.68 9.38
N GLY A 130 0.70 14.70 10.18
CA GLY A 130 1.70 15.69 10.60
C GLY A 130 2.90 15.12 11.36
N ALA A 131 2.73 14.04 12.14
CA ALA A 131 3.86 13.39 12.80
C ALA A 131 4.79 12.69 11.80
N ILE A 132 4.23 12.05 10.77
CA ILE A 132 5.01 11.40 9.71
C ILE A 132 5.72 12.46 8.87
N GLU A 133 5.06 13.55 8.52
CA GLU A 133 5.67 14.68 7.79
C GLU A 133 6.82 15.30 8.58
N ALA A 134 6.66 15.48 9.89
CA ALA A 134 7.73 15.95 10.77
C ALA A 134 8.94 14.99 10.79
N HIS A 135 8.71 13.67 10.84
CA HIS A 135 9.79 12.67 10.76
C HIS A 135 10.50 12.68 9.40
N LEU A 136 9.75 12.88 8.30
CA LEU A 136 10.33 13.03 6.97
C LEU A 136 11.18 14.30 6.89
N ALA A 137 10.66 15.44 7.33
CA ALA A 137 11.36 16.72 7.31
C ALA A 137 12.64 16.69 8.17
N ALA A 138 12.60 16.03 9.34
CA ALA A 138 13.75 15.86 10.22
C ALA A 138 14.75 14.80 9.71
N GLY A 139 14.50 14.11 8.60
CA GLY A 139 15.37 13.07 8.07
C GLY A 139 15.49 11.85 8.99
N VAL A 140 14.49 11.58 9.83
CA VAL A 140 14.46 10.41 10.72
C VAL A 140 14.35 9.12 9.93
N VAL A 141 13.69 9.13 8.77
CA VAL A 141 13.58 8.01 7.84
C VAL A 141 14.08 8.41 6.45
N ASP A 142 14.71 7.46 5.76
CA ASP A 142 15.23 7.62 4.40
C ASP A 142 14.22 7.16 3.35
N ALA A 143 13.47 6.14 3.69
CA ALA A 143 12.36 5.60 2.88
C ALA A 143 11.16 5.32 3.79
N LEU A 144 9.97 5.33 3.19
CA LEU A 144 8.72 5.12 3.92
C LEU A 144 7.85 4.13 3.16
N MET A 145 7.40 3.08 3.85
CA MET A 145 6.32 2.24 3.37
C MET A 145 4.98 2.82 3.84
N ILE A 146 4.10 3.12 2.89
CA ILE A 146 2.89 3.90 3.10
C ILE A 146 1.71 3.26 2.36
N ASN A 147 0.51 3.38 2.93
CA ASN A 147 -0.72 3.05 2.22
C ASN A 147 -1.30 4.27 1.50
N ASP A 148 -2.23 4.02 0.60
CA ASP A 148 -2.87 5.06 -0.21
C ASP A 148 -3.77 6.01 0.61
N GLU A 149 -4.31 5.57 1.75
CA GLU A 149 -5.04 6.42 2.69
C GLU A 149 -4.14 7.53 3.24
N LEU A 150 -3.02 7.13 3.82
CA LEU A 150 -2.06 8.07 4.43
C LEU A 150 -1.44 8.98 3.37
N PHE A 151 -1.11 8.43 2.18
CA PHE A 151 -0.64 9.23 1.06
C PHE A 151 -1.66 10.30 0.64
N TRP A 152 -2.94 9.91 0.52
CA TRP A 152 -4.00 10.85 0.20
C TRP A 152 -4.13 11.95 1.26
N GLN A 153 -3.98 11.62 2.54
CA GLN A 153 -4.04 12.60 3.61
C GLN A 153 -2.87 13.59 3.59
N MET A 154 -1.67 13.13 3.21
CA MET A 154 -0.50 14.00 3.02
C MET A 154 -0.66 14.93 1.80
N SER A 155 -1.58 14.67 0.88
CA SER A 155 -1.81 15.45 -0.32
C SER A 155 -2.74 16.66 -0.12
N GLY A 156 -2.86 17.17 1.10
CA GLY A 156 -3.64 18.35 1.46
C GLY A 156 -3.14 19.63 0.79
N PRO A 157 -3.93 20.73 0.82
CA PRO A 157 -3.59 21.95 0.13
C PRO A 157 -2.37 22.64 0.76
N GLY A 158 -1.37 22.98 -0.05
CA GLY A 158 -0.43 24.04 0.24
C GLY A 158 1.00 23.65 0.59
N GLY A 159 1.43 22.40 0.39
CA GLY A 159 2.79 21.98 0.70
C GLY A 159 3.58 21.38 -0.47
N GLU A 160 4.88 21.57 -0.44
CA GLU A 160 5.81 20.80 -1.26
C GLU A 160 5.80 19.36 -0.74
N PHE A 161 5.56 18.38 -1.63
CA PHE A 161 5.45 16.98 -1.21
C PHE A 161 6.80 16.50 -0.64
N PRO A 162 6.83 15.88 0.56
CA PRO A 162 8.09 15.51 1.23
C PRO A 162 8.74 14.25 0.64
N LEU A 163 8.20 13.71 -0.46
CA LEU A 163 8.64 12.50 -1.13
C LEU A 163 9.28 12.81 -2.48
N GLU A 164 10.27 12.00 -2.88
CA GLU A 164 10.88 12.07 -4.19
C GLU A 164 9.94 11.55 -5.28
N PRO A 165 9.84 12.22 -6.45
CA PRO A 165 9.15 11.68 -7.61
C PRO A 165 9.70 10.32 -8.02
N GLN A 166 8.80 9.41 -8.43
CA GLN A 166 9.10 8.07 -8.91
C GLN A 166 8.74 7.91 -10.39
N ASN A 167 9.42 7.00 -11.08
CA ASN A 167 9.04 6.60 -12.43
C ASN A 167 7.88 5.60 -12.38
N ARG A 168 6.97 5.69 -13.35
CA ARG A 168 5.94 4.66 -13.53
C ARG A 168 6.58 3.42 -14.13
N LEU A 169 6.38 2.27 -13.50
CA LEU A 169 6.81 0.98 -14.03
C LEU A 169 5.69 0.42 -14.91
N GLU A 170 5.98 0.11 -16.16
CA GLU A 170 4.99 -0.40 -17.14
C GLU A 170 4.40 -1.75 -16.74
N GLU A 171 5.17 -2.55 -15.99
CA GLU A 171 4.76 -3.87 -15.50
C GLU A 171 3.74 -3.79 -14.36
N THR A 172 3.60 -2.64 -13.71
CA THR A 172 2.62 -2.42 -12.63
C THR A 172 1.22 -2.19 -13.23
N TYR A 173 0.18 -2.68 -12.56
CA TYR A 173 -1.19 -2.35 -12.95
C TYR A 173 -1.39 -0.82 -13.02
N PRO A 174 -1.82 -0.25 -14.17
CA PRO A 174 -1.92 1.21 -14.34
C PRO A 174 -2.78 1.90 -13.27
N PHE A 175 -3.86 1.25 -12.83
CA PHE A 175 -4.76 1.81 -11.82
C PHE A 175 -4.10 2.00 -10.44
N LEU A 176 -2.98 1.31 -10.15
CA LEU A 176 -2.27 1.46 -8.88
C LEU A 176 -1.43 2.74 -8.84
N HIS A 177 -0.91 3.18 -9.99
CA HIS A 177 -0.17 4.44 -10.06
C HIS A 177 -1.04 5.63 -9.65
N GLU A 178 -2.34 5.56 -9.91
CA GLU A 178 -3.26 6.63 -9.54
C GLU A 178 -3.50 6.74 -8.04
N SER A 179 -3.34 5.63 -7.29
CA SER A 179 -3.42 5.66 -5.83
C SER A 179 -2.34 6.53 -5.19
N PHE A 180 -1.19 6.69 -5.88
CA PHE A 180 0.01 7.34 -5.38
C PHE A 180 0.50 8.49 -6.25
N SER A 181 -0.38 9.03 -7.09
CA SER A 181 -0.08 10.20 -7.91
C SER A 181 -0.76 11.46 -7.37
N PHE A 182 -0.02 12.57 -7.36
CA PHE A 182 -0.51 13.90 -7.04
C PHE A 182 -0.01 14.90 -8.09
N GLY A 183 -0.89 15.73 -8.64
CA GLY A 183 -0.54 16.64 -9.74
C GLY A 183 0.05 15.94 -10.97
N GLY A 184 -0.36 14.70 -11.25
CA GLY A 184 0.16 13.90 -12.38
C GLY A 184 1.50 13.19 -12.11
N THR A 185 2.17 13.49 -10.99
CA THR A 185 3.46 12.90 -10.59
C THR A 185 3.24 11.73 -9.65
N LEU A 186 3.92 10.61 -9.89
CA LEU A 186 3.96 9.46 -8.99
C LEU A 186 5.02 9.70 -7.90
N TYR A 187 4.67 9.46 -6.63
CA TYR A 187 5.58 9.63 -5.48
C TYR A 187 5.86 8.33 -4.72
N VAL A 188 5.00 7.35 -4.84
CA VAL A 188 5.13 6.07 -4.13
C VAL A 188 5.06 4.95 -5.16
N GLN A 189 6.03 4.05 -5.14
CA GLN A 189 6.01 2.87 -5.99
C GLN A 189 5.08 1.82 -5.38
N PRO A 190 3.97 1.42 -6.06
CA PRO A 190 3.08 0.39 -5.56
C PRO A 190 3.78 -0.97 -5.43
N LEU A 191 3.52 -1.70 -4.35
CA LEU A 191 4.09 -3.01 -4.10
C LEU A 191 3.03 -4.12 -4.00
N VAL A 192 1.96 -3.87 -3.25
CA VAL A 192 0.82 -4.79 -3.12
C VAL A 192 -0.48 -4.00 -3.09
N PHE A 193 -1.56 -4.65 -3.48
CA PHE A 193 -2.90 -4.06 -3.39
C PHE A 193 -3.94 -5.06 -2.90
N SER A 194 -5.03 -4.55 -2.44
CA SER A 194 -6.13 -5.36 -1.92
C SER A 194 -7.46 -4.61 -2.01
N PRO A 195 -8.41 -5.06 -2.79
CA PRO A 195 -9.80 -4.61 -2.63
C PRO A 195 -10.38 -5.15 -1.33
N VAL A 196 -11.39 -4.46 -0.82
CA VAL A 196 -12.25 -5.01 0.23
C VAL A 196 -13.19 -6.04 -0.40
N ILE A 197 -13.29 -7.20 0.24
CA ILE A 197 -14.04 -8.37 -0.23
C ILE A 197 -14.88 -8.97 0.88
N LEU A 198 -15.79 -9.86 0.53
CA LEU A 198 -16.50 -10.73 1.45
C LEU A 198 -15.75 -12.08 1.51
N ALA A 199 -15.30 -12.48 2.71
CA ALA A 199 -14.85 -13.85 2.95
C ALA A 199 -15.93 -14.60 3.73
N TYR A 200 -16.16 -15.88 3.40
CA TYR A 200 -17.23 -16.67 3.98
C TYR A 200 -16.81 -18.10 4.28
N ASN A 201 -17.37 -18.67 5.35
CA ASN A 201 -17.13 -20.05 5.80
C ASN A 201 -18.04 -21.02 5.02
N LYS A 202 -17.46 -21.82 4.15
CA LYS A 202 -18.21 -22.76 3.28
C LYS A 202 -18.99 -23.80 4.07
N ALA A 203 -18.45 -24.27 5.20
CA ALA A 203 -19.14 -25.25 6.02
C ALA A 203 -20.44 -24.69 6.60
N HIS A 204 -20.45 -23.43 7.05
CA HIS A 204 -21.66 -22.80 7.60
C HIS A 204 -22.76 -22.63 6.54
N PHE A 205 -22.38 -22.28 5.30
CA PHE A 205 -23.31 -22.18 4.19
C PHE A 205 -23.92 -23.53 3.85
N ARG A 206 -23.10 -24.56 3.78
CA ARG A 206 -23.52 -25.94 3.53
C ARG A 206 -24.46 -26.47 4.64
N GLU A 207 -24.10 -26.25 5.92
CA GLU A 207 -24.95 -26.62 7.07
C GLU A 207 -26.31 -25.94 7.04
N SER A 208 -26.38 -24.70 6.61
CA SER A 208 -27.61 -23.89 6.60
C SER A 208 -28.41 -24.04 5.30
N GLY A 209 -27.93 -24.80 4.31
CA GLY A 209 -28.56 -24.95 3.00
C GLY A 209 -28.65 -23.65 2.19
N ILE A 210 -27.74 -22.70 2.46
CA ILE A 210 -27.69 -21.40 1.80
C ILE A 210 -26.68 -21.46 0.65
N PRO A 211 -27.02 -20.97 -0.56
CA PRO A 211 -26.09 -20.90 -1.66
C PRO A 211 -24.91 -19.96 -1.34
N GLU A 212 -23.72 -20.33 -1.80
CA GLU A 212 -22.52 -19.49 -1.63
C GLU A 212 -22.68 -18.15 -2.37
N PRO A 213 -22.12 -17.04 -1.85
CA PRO A 213 -22.16 -15.75 -2.52
C PRO A 213 -21.50 -15.83 -3.91
N ASP A 214 -22.18 -15.31 -4.92
CA ASP A 214 -21.72 -15.33 -6.32
C ASP A 214 -21.28 -13.95 -6.85
N GLY A 215 -21.38 -12.92 -6.01
CA GLY A 215 -21.05 -11.54 -6.34
C GLY A 215 -22.25 -10.70 -6.82
N SER A 216 -23.44 -11.29 -6.95
CA SER A 216 -24.68 -10.58 -7.31
C SER A 216 -25.47 -10.06 -6.10
N TRP A 217 -25.08 -10.45 -4.89
CA TRP A 217 -25.83 -10.13 -3.69
C TRP A 217 -25.92 -8.63 -3.43
N THR A 218 -27.12 -8.19 -3.10
CA THR A 218 -27.35 -6.91 -2.44
C THR A 218 -27.06 -7.00 -0.95
N TRP A 219 -27.00 -5.86 -0.25
CA TRP A 219 -26.92 -5.86 1.21
C TRP A 219 -28.16 -6.47 1.86
N ASP A 220 -29.34 -6.33 1.25
CA ASP A 220 -30.56 -6.94 1.77
C ASP A 220 -30.47 -8.48 1.71
N ASP A 221 -29.92 -9.05 0.62
CA ASP A 221 -29.65 -10.48 0.51
C ASP A 221 -28.65 -10.94 1.57
N ALA A 222 -27.53 -10.23 1.70
CA ALA A 222 -26.48 -10.55 2.67
C ALA A 222 -26.98 -10.49 4.11
N ILE A 223 -27.80 -9.51 4.47
CA ILE A 223 -28.42 -9.38 5.79
C ILE A 223 -29.40 -10.54 6.01
N GLY A 224 -30.27 -10.83 5.03
CA GLY A 224 -31.21 -11.94 5.12
C GLY A 224 -30.51 -13.29 5.32
N HIS A 225 -29.38 -13.50 4.64
CA HIS A 225 -28.55 -14.69 4.85
C HIS A 225 -27.78 -14.65 6.15
N ALA A 226 -27.30 -13.48 6.58
CA ALA A 226 -26.61 -13.34 7.87
C ALA A 226 -27.50 -13.75 9.05
N VAL A 227 -28.77 -13.34 9.04
CA VAL A 227 -29.76 -13.79 10.05
C VAL A 227 -29.87 -15.32 10.06
N LYS A 228 -30.02 -15.97 8.91
CA LYS A 228 -30.15 -17.44 8.80
C LYS A 228 -28.86 -18.19 9.17
N LEU A 229 -27.69 -17.59 8.95
CA LEU A 229 -26.38 -18.16 9.30
C LEU A 229 -26.03 -17.99 10.77
N SER A 230 -26.71 -17.08 11.47
CA SER A 230 -26.49 -16.84 12.89
C SER A 230 -27.04 -17.96 13.76
N VAL A 231 -26.29 -18.35 14.79
CA VAL A 231 -26.74 -19.31 15.79
C VAL A 231 -26.43 -18.68 17.17
N PRO A 232 -27.48 -18.33 17.93
CA PRO A 232 -27.31 -17.70 19.22
C PRO A 232 -26.30 -18.42 20.13
N GLY A 233 -25.36 -17.68 20.72
CA GLY A 233 -24.33 -18.23 21.59
C GLY A 233 -23.21 -19.01 20.90
N LYS A 234 -23.31 -19.24 19.58
CA LYS A 234 -22.34 -20.03 18.81
C LYS A 234 -21.64 -19.23 17.71
N ARG A 235 -22.39 -18.55 16.85
CA ARG A 235 -21.83 -17.84 15.70
C ARG A 235 -22.69 -16.68 15.23
N TYR A 236 -22.04 -15.65 14.70
CA TYR A 236 -22.64 -14.50 14.04
C TYR A 236 -22.66 -14.70 12.52
N GLY A 237 -23.67 -14.16 11.85
CA GLY A 237 -23.82 -14.27 10.40
C GLY A 237 -22.85 -13.38 9.64
N LEU A 238 -22.65 -12.14 10.10
CA LEU A 238 -21.77 -11.15 9.46
C LEU A 238 -20.93 -10.44 10.54
N CYS A 239 -19.67 -10.19 10.24
CA CYS A 239 -18.78 -9.47 11.14
C CYS A 239 -17.76 -8.63 10.37
N PHE A 240 -17.42 -7.46 10.89
CA PHE A 240 -16.28 -6.63 10.48
C PHE A 240 -15.95 -5.62 11.58
N TYR A 241 -14.76 -5.02 11.52
CA TYR A 241 -14.42 -3.89 12.41
C TYR A 241 -15.13 -2.62 11.93
N PRO A 242 -16.15 -2.12 12.68
CA PRO A 242 -17.01 -1.04 12.20
C PRO A 242 -16.25 0.25 11.86
N LEU A 243 -15.29 0.63 12.71
CA LEU A 243 -14.52 1.87 12.58
C LEU A 243 -13.23 1.72 11.74
N SER A 244 -13.07 0.59 11.06
CA SER A 244 -11.95 0.40 10.14
C SER A 244 -12.03 1.39 8.99
N ASN A 245 -10.95 2.15 8.77
CA ASN A 245 -10.84 3.15 7.70
C ASN A 245 -11.08 2.57 6.29
N ASN A 246 -11.04 1.27 6.11
CA ASN A 246 -11.30 0.61 4.84
C ASN A 246 -12.59 -0.22 4.82
N ARG A 247 -13.49 -0.10 5.80
CA ARG A 247 -14.80 -0.78 5.83
C ARG A 247 -15.95 0.19 5.70
N TRP A 248 -16.09 1.14 6.65
CA TRP A 248 -17.20 2.10 6.61
C TRP A 248 -17.23 2.95 5.31
N PRO A 249 -16.09 3.32 4.66
CA PRO A 249 -16.16 4.12 3.44
C PRO A 249 -16.82 3.38 2.26
N VAL A 250 -16.83 2.04 2.28
CA VAL A 250 -17.48 1.24 1.22
C VAL A 250 -18.96 1.60 1.08
N PHE A 251 -19.66 1.80 2.20
CA PHE A 251 -21.08 2.16 2.20
C PHE A 251 -21.35 3.52 1.54
N LEU A 252 -20.42 4.45 1.66
CA LEU A 252 -20.49 5.74 0.97
C LEU A 252 -20.16 5.60 -0.53
N LEU A 253 -19.10 4.85 -0.86
CA LEU A 253 -18.68 4.64 -2.24
C LEU A 253 -19.75 3.94 -3.09
N GLN A 254 -20.53 3.04 -2.49
CA GLN A 254 -21.62 2.32 -3.16
C GLN A 254 -22.85 3.19 -3.41
N SER A 255 -22.98 4.35 -2.79
CA SER A 255 -24.07 5.29 -3.06
C SER A 255 -24.05 5.87 -4.48
N ASN A 256 -22.93 5.74 -5.17
CA ASN A 256 -22.63 6.39 -6.46
C ASN A 256 -22.60 7.93 -6.40
N GLU A 257 -22.57 8.48 -5.23
CA GLU A 257 -22.41 9.91 -4.97
C GLU A 257 -21.08 10.17 -4.28
N ARG A 258 -20.65 11.42 -4.29
CA ARG A 258 -19.46 11.87 -3.60
C ARG A 258 -19.74 13.21 -2.92
N PHE A 259 -18.94 13.57 -1.97
CA PHE A 259 -18.99 14.89 -1.38
C PHE A 259 -18.54 15.91 -2.44
N GLU A 260 -19.41 16.84 -2.82
CA GLU A 260 -19.13 17.86 -3.81
C GLU A 260 -19.38 19.24 -3.22
N ALA A 261 -18.43 20.15 -3.45
CA ALA A 261 -18.61 21.54 -3.09
C ALA A 261 -19.55 22.22 -4.09
N GLU A 262 -20.57 22.90 -3.59
CA GLU A 262 -21.41 23.81 -4.37
C GLU A 262 -20.66 25.09 -4.76
N PRO A 263 -21.18 25.87 -5.73
CA PRO A 263 -20.68 27.22 -5.96
C PRO A 263 -20.69 28.04 -4.66
N GLY A 264 -19.53 28.52 -4.22
CA GLY A 264 -19.34 29.15 -2.91
C GLY A 264 -18.61 28.28 -1.87
N GLY A 265 -18.21 27.04 -2.25
CA GLY A 265 -17.33 26.18 -1.45
C GLY A 265 -18.03 25.41 -0.33
N ARG A 266 -19.36 25.45 -0.25
CA ARG A 266 -20.15 24.69 0.73
C ARG A 266 -20.52 23.32 0.17
N TYR A 267 -20.49 22.30 1.03
CA TYR A 267 -20.95 20.95 0.68
C TYR A 267 -22.40 20.74 1.15
N ARG A 268 -23.22 20.15 0.29
CA ARG A 268 -24.60 19.79 0.63
C ARG A 268 -24.71 18.28 0.82
N LEU A 269 -25.31 17.86 1.92
CA LEU A 269 -25.49 16.46 2.29
C LEU A 269 -26.96 16.05 2.40
N ASN A 270 -27.86 16.98 2.68
CA ASN A 270 -29.29 16.73 2.74
C ASN A 270 -29.82 16.26 1.38
N GLY A 271 -30.55 15.14 1.39
CA GLY A 271 -31.14 14.56 0.20
C GLY A 271 -30.17 13.79 -0.70
N THR A 272 -28.93 13.53 -0.21
CA THR A 272 -27.95 12.73 -0.92
C THR A 272 -28.07 11.24 -0.54
N LYS A 273 -27.70 10.36 -1.47
CA LYS A 273 -27.59 8.91 -1.21
C LYS A 273 -26.41 8.54 -0.30
N LEU A 274 -25.50 9.47 -0.04
CA LEU A 274 -24.43 9.30 0.97
C LEU A 274 -25.01 9.00 2.34
N LEU A 275 -26.08 9.73 2.72
CA LEU A 275 -26.78 9.48 3.98
C LEU A 275 -27.40 8.09 4.04
N ASP A 276 -27.94 7.59 2.94
CA ASP A 276 -28.49 6.22 2.88
C ASP A 276 -27.39 5.17 3.13
N GLY A 277 -26.17 5.42 2.65
CA GLY A 277 -25.01 4.58 2.95
C GLY A 277 -24.69 4.55 4.44
N ILE A 278 -24.72 5.71 5.11
CA ILE A 278 -24.49 5.82 6.56
C ILE A 278 -25.62 5.13 7.36
N ARG A 279 -26.86 5.29 6.94
CA ARG A 279 -28.03 4.59 7.53
C ARG A 279 -27.90 3.07 7.43
N LEU A 280 -27.53 2.57 6.24
CA LEU A 280 -27.29 1.14 6.02
C LEU A 280 -26.18 0.64 6.90
N TYR A 281 -25.04 1.34 6.97
CA TYR A 281 -23.96 0.99 7.89
C TYR A 281 -24.47 0.88 9.33
N LYS A 282 -25.17 1.91 9.85
CA LYS A 282 -25.75 1.91 11.20
C LYS A 282 -26.69 0.71 11.41
N SER A 283 -27.57 0.43 10.47
CA SER A 283 -28.52 -0.67 10.56
C SER A 283 -27.83 -2.04 10.69
N ILE A 284 -26.67 -2.22 10.03
CA ILE A 284 -25.91 -3.46 10.12
C ILE A 284 -25.21 -3.57 11.48
N VAL A 285 -24.46 -2.56 11.87
CA VAL A 285 -23.62 -2.65 13.08
C VAL A 285 -24.42 -2.67 14.40
N ARG A 286 -25.66 -2.20 14.35
CA ARG A 286 -26.58 -2.21 15.51
C ARG A 286 -27.42 -3.47 15.61
N ASN A 287 -27.45 -4.32 14.62
CA ASN A 287 -28.31 -5.49 14.63
C ASN A 287 -27.63 -6.68 15.31
N ARG A 288 -28.05 -6.97 16.53
CA ARG A 288 -27.49 -8.03 17.39
C ARG A 288 -27.87 -9.44 16.98
N ASP A 289 -28.84 -9.62 16.11
CA ASP A 289 -29.26 -10.94 15.62
C ASP A 289 -28.18 -11.61 14.79
N TYR A 290 -27.33 -10.82 14.14
CA TYR A 290 -26.29 -11.34 13.26
C TYR A 290 -24.93 -10.64 13.36
N PHE A 291 -24.81 -9.52 14.10
CA PHE A 291 -23.59 -8.73 14.20
C PHE A 291 -23.08 -8.65 15.65
N PRO A 292 -21.78 -8.88 15.93
CA PRO A 292 -21.22 -8.85 17.28
C PRO A 292 -20.90 -7.42 17.75
N GLU A 293 -21.70 -6.85 18.62
CA GLU A 293 -21.53 -5.46 19.04
C GLU A 293 -20.21 -5.22 19.82
N TYR A 294 -19.87 -6.12 20.74
CA TYR A 294 -18.70 -5.95 21.62
C TYR A 294 -17.47 -6.77 21.22
N LEU A 295 -17.57 -7.59 20.19
CA LEU A 295 -16.49 -8.50 19.80
C LEU A 295 -15.82 -8.10 18.49
N ALA A 296 -16.10 -6.91 17.96
CA ALA A 296 -15.57 -6.40 16.70
C ALA A 296 -14.92 -5.01 16.89
N GLU A 297 -14.10 -4.87 17.95
CA GLU A 297 -13.44 -3.61 18.31
C GLU A 297 -12.15 -3.39 17.51
N SER A 298 -11.62 -4.45 16.92
CA SER A 298 -10.42 -4.40 16.09
C SER A 298 -10.47 -5.38 14.92
N SER A 299 -9.58 -5.21 13.95
CA SER A 299 -9.42 -6.18 12.86
C SER A 299 -8.99 -7.56 13.35
N ARG A 300 -8.32 -7.66 14.49
CA ARG A 300 -7.90 -8.94 15.08
C ARG A 300 -9.10 -9.73 15.63
N ASP A 301 -10.08 -9.04 16.18
CA ASP A 301 -11.24 -9.69 16.81
C ASP A 301 -12.08 -10.42 15.78
N PHE A 302 -12.48 -9.76 14.68
CA PHE A 302 -13.31 -10.40 13.67
C PHE A 302 -12.55 -11.51 12.92
N VAL A 303 -11.24 -11.34 12.70
CA VAL A 303 -10.39 -12.41 12.16
C VAL A 303 -10.36 -13.61 13.09
N ALA A 304 -10.22 -13.40 14.41
CA ALA A 304 -10.24 -14.46 15.41
C ALA A 304 -11.59 -15.16 15.47
N LEU A 305 -12.71 -14.40 15.40
CA LEU A 305 -14.06 -14.97 15.33
C LEU A 305 -14.22 -15.87 14.10
N PHE A 306 -13.79 -15.42 12.95
CA PHE A 306 -13.89 -16.18 11.71
C PHE A 306 -13.03 -17.45 11.75
N ARG A 307 -11.77 -17.35 12.19
CA ARG A 307 -10.87 -18.51 12.33
C ARG A 307 -11.40 -19.59 13.25
N ARG A 308 -12.13 -19.21 14.31
CA ARG A 308 -12.73 -20.12 15.29
C ARG A 308 -14.12 -20.64 14.87
N GLY A 309 -14.63 -20.23 13.70
CA GLY A 309 -15.96 -20.58 13.25
C GLY A 309 -17.08 -19.84 13.98
N HIS A 310 -16.78 -18.70 14.64
CA HIS A 310 -17.77 -17.86 15.32
C HIS A 310 -18.32 -16.72 14.44
N ALA A 311 -17.90 -16.63 13.20
CA ALA A 311 -18.47 -15.75 12.18
C ALA A 311 -18.62 -16.51 10.86
N SER A 312 -19.75 -16.33 10.17
CA SER A 312 -20.04 -17.00 8.91
C SER A 312 -19.55 -16.21 7.70
N MET A 313 -19.63 -14.88 7.78
CA MET A 313 -19.13 -13.94 6.77
C MET A 313 -18.36 -12.82 7.42
N ILE A 314 -17.31 -12.35 6.76
CA ILE A 314 -16.55 -11.16 7.18
C ILE A 314 -16.25 -10.25 6.00
N MET A 315 -16.34 -8.92 6.21
CA MET A 315 -15.70 -7.99 5.30
C MET A 315 -14.19 -8.04 5.52
N SER A 316 -13.44 -8.47 4.53
CA SER A 316 -11.99 -8.70 4.61
C SER A 316 -11.24 -7.94 3.52
N THR A 317 -9.93 -8.11 3.46
CA THR A 317 -9.04 -7.72 2.38
C THR A 317 -8.12 -8.90 2.09
N TYR A 318 -7.51 -8.94 0.91
CA TYR A 318 -6.53 -9.98 0.58
C TYR A 318 -5.34 -9.98 1.57
N ASN A 319 -4.93 -8.80 2.04
CA ASN A 319 -3.88 -8.70 3.05
C ASN A 319 -4.27 -9.41 4.36
N LEU A 320 -5.54 -9.31 4.78
CA LEU A 320 -6.04 -9.99 5.98
C LEU A 320 -6.21 -11.51 5.78
N LEU A 321 -6.33 -12.01 4.53
CA LEU A 321 -6.35 -13.44 4.27
C LEU A 321 -5.05 -14.12 4.71
N ASN A 322 -3.95 -13.38 4.82
CA ASN A 322 -2.69 -13.90 5.36
C ASN A 322 -2.82 -14.45 6.79
N ASP A 323 -3.80 -14.02 7.56
CA ASP A 323 -4.10 -14.58 8.87
C ASP A 323 -4.69 -16.01 8.79
N PHE A 324 -5.10 -16.44 7.59
CA PHE A 324 -5.61 -17.78 7.28
C PHE A 324 -4.63 -18.61 6.46
N ALA A 325 -3.50 -18.07 6.01
CA ALA A 325 -2.57 -18.70 5.08
C ALA A 325 -2.00 -20.03 5.61
N ALA A 326 -1.75 -20.13 6.92
CA ALA A 326 -1.22 -21.35 7.55
C ALA A 326 -2.32 -22.31 8.04
N GLY A 327 -3.58 -22.07 7.68
CA GLY A 327 -4.74 -22.87 8.08
C GLY A 327 -5.86 -22.01 8.68
N GLY A 328 -7.07 -22.55 8.71
CA GLY A 328 -8.27 -21.87 9.14
C GLY A 328 -9.51 -22.65 8.73
N PRO A 329 -10.70 -22.04 8.74
CA PRO A 329 -11.89 -22.70 8.23
C PRO A 329 -11.77 -22.97 6.73
N GLU A 330 -12.55 -23.90 6.23
CA GLU A 330 -12.80 -24.02 4.80
C GLU A 330 -13.57 -22.78 4.34
N TYR A 331 -12.90 -21.88 3.60
CA TYR A 331 -13.46 -20.59 3.21
C TYR A 331 -13.27 -20.30 1.72
N ASP A 332 -14.07 -19.38 1.22
CA ASP A 332 -13.85 -18.77 -0.07
C ASP A 332 -14.20 -17.28 0.00
N ILE A 333 -14.07 -16.58 -1.12
CA ILE A 333 -14.28 -15.14 -1.22
C ILE A 333 -15.29 -14.79 -2.31
N SER A 334 -15.93 -13.64 -2.14
CA SER A 334 -16.85 -13.05 -3.11
C SER A 334 -16.65 -11.54 -3.17
N ALA A 335 -17.18 -10.90 -4.23
CA ALA A 335 -17.38 -9.46 -4.22
C ALA A 335 -18.26 -9.07 -3.02
N LEU A 336 -18.10 -7.83 -2.54
CA LEU A 336 -18.98 -7.32 -1.49
C LEU A 336 -20.41 -7.25 -1.99
N PRO A 337 -21.39 -7.47 -1.11
CA PRO A 337 -22.77 -7.06 -1.36
C PRO A 337 -22.82 -5.58 -1.69
N TYR A 338 -23.77 -5.16 -2.49
CA TYR A 338 -23.87 -3.76 -2.90
C TYR A 338 -25.28 -3.20 -2.75
N ARG A 339 -25.36 -1.88 -2.71
CA ARG A 339 -26.59 -1.11 -2.80
C ARG A 339 -26.38 0.00 -3.83
N GLY A 340 -27.08 -0.12 -4.96
CA GLY A 340 -26.86 0.76 -6.10
C GLY A 340 -25.74 0.25 -7.00
N GLU A 341 -24.48 0.53 -6.69
CA GLU A 341 -23.35 0.17 -7.54
C GLU A 341 -22.42 -0.87 -6.90
N PRO A 342 -21.95 -1.88 -7.65
CA PRO A 342 -21.03 -2.90 -7.15
C PRO A 342 -19.62 -2.34 -7.00
N ARG A 343 -19.43 -1.41 -6.03
CA ARG A 343 -18.18 -0.73 -5.76
C ARG A 343 -17.51 -1.28 -4.51
N THR A 344 -16.20 -1.27 -4.53
CA THR A 344 -15.39 -1.61 -3.37
C THR A 344 -14.20 -0.68 -3.24
N LEU A 345 -13.73 -0.48 -2.00
CA LEU A 345 -12.53 0.29 -1.74
C LEU A 345 -11.30 -0.54 -2.10
N LEU A 346 -10.45 0.03 -2.96
CA LEU A 346 -9.11 -0.46 -3.24
C LEU A 346 -8.15 0.13 -2.22
N THR A 347 -7.38 -0.71 -1.53
CA THR A 347 -6.26 -0.32 -0.70
C THR A 347 -4.95 -0.72 -1.38
N THR A 348 -3.97 0.14 -1.33
CA THR A 348 -2.66 -0.08 -1.95
C THR A 348 -1.56 0.24 -0.93
N ILE A 349 -0.51 -0.56 -0.91
CA ILE A 349 0.69 -0.33 -0.11
C ILE A 349 1.86 -0.18 -1.07
N GLY A 350 2.70 0.82 -0.83
CA GLY A 350 3.86 1.10 -1.62
C GLY A 350 5.03 1.61 -0.81
N ILE A 351 6.11 1.93 -1.50
CA ILE A 351 7.34 2.48 -0.93
C ILE A 351 7.70 3.80 -1.59
N ALA A 352 8.13 4.77 -0.78
CA ALA A 352 8.57 6.09 -1.20
C ALA A 352 9.97 6.41 -0.67
N VAL A 353 10.66 7.29 -1.36
CA VAL A 353 11.93 7.88 -0.91
C VAL A 353 11.66 9.23 -0.28
N ASN A 354 12.21 9.47 0.91
CA ASN A 354 12.14 10.77 1.55
C ASN A 354 12.96 11.81 0.77
N LYS A 355 12.34 12.92 0.40
CA LYS A 355 13.00 14.04 -0.32
C LYS A 355 14.20 14.62 0.47
N HIS A 356 14.15 14.61 1.79
CA HIS A 356 15.17 15.14 2.67
C HIS A 356 16.23 14.11 3.08
N SER A 357 16.14 12.85 2.60
CA SER A 357 17.15 11.83 2.90
C SER A 357 18.52 12.19 2.34
N ARG A 358 19.54 11.90 3.11
CA ARG A 358 20.96 11.94 2.67
C ARG A 358 21.37 10.65 1.96
N ASN A 359 20.59 9.58 2.13
CA ASN A 359 20.85 8.24 1.60
C ASN A 359 19.95 7.89 0.40
N LYS A 360 19.54 8.88 -0.42
CA LYS A 360 18.58 8.70 -1.52
C LYS A 360 18.95 7.59 -2.51
N ALA A 361 20.25 7.44 -2.80
CA ALA A 361 20.73 6.40 -3.71
C ALA A 361 20.44 4.99 -3.16
N ALA A 362 20.76 4.76 -1.88
CA ALA A 362 20.47 3.49 -1.20
C ALA A 362 18.95 3.26 -1.06
N ALA A 363 18.18 4.31 -0.75
CA ALA A 363 16.73 4.24 -0.69
C ALA A 363 16.11 3.87 -2.06
N LYS A 364 16.61 4.41 -3.16
CA LYS A 364 16.17 4.05 -4.52
C LYS A 364 16.50 2.60 -4.86
N LEU A 365 17.67 2.09 -4.46
CA LEU A 365 18.00 0.66 -4.63
C LEU A 365 17.00 -0.25 -3.90
N LEU A 366 16.57 0.14 -2.70
CA LEU A 366 15.54 -0.60 -1.97
C LEU A 366 14.19 -0.55 -2.69
N VAL A 367 13.79 0.60 -3.23
CA VAL A 367 12.57 0.73 -4.05
C VAL A 367 12.65 -0.17 -5.27
N ASP A 368 13.77 -0.13 -6.01
CA ASP A 368 13.99 -0.96 -7.21
C ASP A 368 13.95 -2.45 -6.87
N PHE A 369 14.57 -2.85 -5.75
CA PHE A 369 14.54 -4.25 -5.31
C PHE A 369 13.12 -4.71 -4.96
N LEU A 370 12.40 -3.97 -4.11
CA LEU A 370 11.04 -4.36 -3.69
C LEU A 370 10.03 -4.36 -4.85
N SER A 371 10.27 -3.54 -5.88
CA SER A 371 9.46 -3.47 -7.08
C SER A 371 9.91 -4.48 -8.16
N SER A 372 11.05 -5.16 -7.96
CA SER A 372 11.59 -6.13 -8.92
C SER A 372 10.69 -7.37 -9.06
N GLU A 373 10.78 -8.03 -10.20
CA GLU A 373 10.08 -9.30 -10.44
C GLU A 373 10.39 -10.33 -9.36
N HIS A 374 11.62 -10.39 -8.90
CA HIS A 374 12.07 -11.32 -7.86
C HIS A 374 11.33 -11.08 -6.54
N ALA A 375 11.33 -9.84 -6.01
CA ALA A 375 10.64 -9.52 -4.76
C ALA A 375 9.12 -9.70 -4.88
N GLN A 376 8.53 -9.31 -6.02
CA GLN A 376 7.10 -9.47 -6.28
C GLN A 376 6.70 -10.95 -6.36
N ARG A 377 7.57 -11.81 -6.89
CA ARG A 377 7.39 -13.27 -6.90
C ARG A 377 7.43 -13.85 -5.49
N LEU A 378 8.39 -13.45 -4.66
CA LEU A 378 8.46 -13.88 -3.26
C LEU A 378 7.19 -13.50 -2.47
N ILE A 379 6.67 -12.29 -2.69
CA ILE A 379 5.38 -11.88 -2.09
C ILE A 379 4.27 -12.83 -2.55
N ARG A 380 4.18 -13.11 -3.84
CA ARG A 380 3.14 -13.97 -4.43
C ARG A 380 3.19 -15.40 -3.90
N GLU A 381 4.38 -15.95 -3.74
CA GLU A 381 4.60 -17.35 -3.30
C GLU A 381 4.42 -17.51 -1.78
N ARG A 382 4.74 -16.48 -0.99
CA ARG A 382 4.78 -16.58 0.48
C ARG A 382 3.60 -15.93 1.18
N THR A 383 2.71 -15.29 0.43
CA THR A 383 1.57 -14.56 1.00
C THR A 383 0.31 -14.71 0.14
N LEU A 384 -0.82 -14.30 0.72
CA LEU A 384 -2.10 -14.14 0.03
C LEU A 384 -2.34 -12.70 -0.46
N SER A 385 -1.36 -11.82 -0.32
CA SER A 385 -1.41 -10.46 -0.86
C SER A 385 -1.26 -10.47 -2.38
N ILE A 386 -1.81 -9.48 -3.05
CA ILE A 386 -1.74 -9.38 -4.51
C ILE A 386 -0.58 -8.46 -4.87
N PRO A 387 0.47 -8.96 -5.57
CA PRO A 387 1.57 -8.14 -6.04
C PRO A 387 1.12 -7.05 -7.00
N ALA A 388 1.79 -5.90 -6.99
CA ALA A 388 1.49 -4.79 -7.91
C ALA A 388 1.92 -5.08 -9.35
N MET A 389 2.92 -5.94 -9.56
CA MET A 389 3.39 -6.34 -10.88
C MET A 389 2.39 -7.30 -11.54
N LYS A 390 1.77 -6.84 -12.62
CA LYS A 390 0.67 -7.53 -13.30
C LYS A 390 1.02 -8.97 -13.69
N LYS A 391 2.15 -9.18 -14.38
CA LYS A 391 2.55 -10.52 -14.84
C LYS A 391 2.75 -11.52 -13.68
N ILE A 392 3.17 -11.04 -12.50
CA ILE A 392 3.37 -11.89 -11.32
C ILE A 392 2.03 -12.16 -10.63
N ALA A 393 1.20 -11.13 -10.45
CA ALA A 393 -0.14 -11.31 -9.89
C ALA A 393 -0.98 -12.29 -10.73
N ASP A 394 -0.87 -12.18 -12.06
CA ASP A 394 -1.64 -12.97 -13.01
C ASP A 394 -1.04 -14.35 -13.33
N SER A 395 0.17 -14.65 -12.84
CA SER A 395 0.81 -15.95 -13.07
C SER A 395 -0.02 -17.09 -12.48
N PRO A 396 -0.02 -18.29 -13.10
CA PRO A 396 -0.61 -19.47 -12.52
C PRO A 396 0.00 -19.74 -11.12
N LEU A 397 -0.81 -20.33 -10.25
CA LEU A 397 -0.31 -20.85 -8.97
C LEU A 397 0.46 -22.15 -9.23
N SER A 398 1.49 -22.40 -8.42
CA SER A 398 2.16 -23.69 -8.40
C SER A 398 1.24 -24.75 -7.78
N ASP A 399 1.30 -25.98 -8.25
CA ASP A 399 0.60 -27.13 -7.64
C ASP A 399 1.13 -27.41 -6.21
N GLU A 400 2.30 -26.88 -5.86
CA GLU A 400 2.92 -26.96 -4.53
C GLU A 400 2.51 -25.80 -3.60
N ASP A 401 1.48 -25.01 -3.96
CA ASP A 401 1.02 -23.90 -3.12
C ASP A 401 0.48 -24.43 -1.77
N VAL A 402 1.31 -24.28 -0.74
CA VAL A 402 0.99 -24.72 0.63
C VAL A 402 0.11 -23.73 1.41
N LEU A 403 -0.21 -22.59 0.80
CA LEU A 403 -1.04 -21.58 1.45
C LEU A 403 -2.52 -21.98 1.35
N ASN A 404 -3.27 -21.77 2.43
CA ASN A 404 -4.73 -21.93 2.44
C ASN A 404 -5.41 -20.83 1.60
N ARG A 405 -5.25 -20.94 0.28
CA ARG A 405 -5.72 -19.96 -0.70
C ARG A 405 -7.17 -20.25 -1.09
N PRO A 406 -8.07 -19.24 -1.10
CA PRO A 406 -9.44 -19.46 -1.53
C PRO A 406 -9.50 -19.84 -3.01
N ALA A 407 -10.47 -20.70 -3.40
CA ALA A 407 -10.61 -21.15 -4.78
C ALA A 407 -10.85 -19.98 -5.75
N ARG A 408 -11.56 -18.95 -5.30
CA ARG A 408 -11.82 -17.73 -6.08
C ARG A 408 -10.74 -16.66 -5.91
N PHE A 409 -9.51 -17.02 -5.58
CA PHE A 409 -8.42 -16.06 -5.31
C PHE A 409 -8.29 -14.97 -6.39
N HIS A 410 -8.52 -15.32 -7.65
CA HIS A 410 -8.41 -14.39 -8.78
C HIS A 410 -9.60 -13.42 -8.96
N LEU A 411 -10.57 -13.43 -8.03
CA LEU A 411 -11.72 -12.52 -8.02
C LEU A 411 -11.32 -11.04 -8.20
N TYR A 412 -10.17 -10.63 -7.66
CA TYR A 412 -9.66 -9.26 -7.77
C TYR A 412 -9.63 -8.73 -9.22
N ARG A 413 -9.45 -9.60 -10.22
CA ARG A 413 -9.43 -9.22 -11.64
C ARG A 413 -10.82 -8.84 -12.14
N ASN A 414 -11.82 -9.57 -11.68
CA ASN A 414 -13.19 -9.43 -12.17
C ASN A 414 -13.86 -8.17 -11.61
N ILE A 415 -13.43 -7.71 -10.44
CA ILE A 415 -14.03 -6.58 -9.74
C ILE A 415 -13.29 -5.25 -9.95
N VAL A 416 -12.28 -5.22 -10.83
CA VAL A 416 -11.53 -3.99 -11.18
C VAL A 416 -12.44 -2.81 -11.56
N PRO A 417 -13.52 -2.96 -12.35
CA PRO A 417 -14.40 -1.84 -12.68
C PRO A 417 -15.07 -1.21 -11.47
N GLY A 418 -15.25 -1.98 -10.39
CA GLY A 418 -15.81 -1.54 -9.12
C GLY A 418 -14.84 -0.83 -8.19
N TYR A 419 -13.53 -0.80 -8.48
CA TYR A 419 -12.54 -0.20 -7.60
C TYR A 419 -12.74 1.30 -7.43
N ARG A 420 -12.70 1.73 -6.18
CA ARG A 420 -12.72 3.15 -5.78
C ARG A 420 -11.64 3.38 -4.73
N ARG A 421 -11.19 4.62 -4.62
CA ARG A 421 -10.15 5.06 -3.69
C ARG A 421 -10.73 6.06 -2.69
N TYR A 422 -10.00 6.38 -1.65
CA TYR A 422 -10.42 7.39 -0.66
C TYR A 422 -10.75 8.74 -1.31
N ARG A 423 -9.96 9.18 -2.31
CA ARG A 423 -10.21 10.43 -3.06
C ARG A 423 -11.54 10.44 -3.80
N ASP A 424 -12.08 9.28 -4.17
CA ASP A 424 -13.34 9.15 -4.89
C ASP A 424 -14.55 9.47 -4.01
N LEU A 425 -14.37 9.54 -2.68
CA LEU A 425 -15.37 10.10 -1.76
C LEU A 425 -15.59 11.59 -1.98
N GLY A 426 -14.62 12.33 -2.54
CA GLY A 426 -14.70 13.77 -2.71
C GLY A 426 -14.52 14.58 -1.41
N LEU A 427 -14.10 13.92 -0.32
CA LEU A 427 -13.80 14.58 0.94
C LEU A 427 -12.45 15.31 0.89
N PRO A 428 -12.32 16.46 1.56
CA PRO A 428 -11.01 16.98 1.91
C PRO A 428 -10.24 15.97 2.79
N PRO A 429 -8.92 15.77 2.58
CA PRO A 429 -8.15 14.80 3.37
C PRO A 429 -8.34 14.94 4.89
N GLY A 430 -8.24 16.14 5.44
CA GLY A 430 -8.41 16.40 6.88
C GLY A 430 -9.83 16.15 7.45
N ALA A 431 -10.85 16.01 6.59
CA ALA A 431 -12.22 15.73 7.03
C ALA A 431 -12.46 14.22 7.32
N PHE A 432 -11.61 13.34 6.83
CA PHE A 432 -11.85 11.89 6.86
C PHE A 432 -11.94 11.31 8.27
N TYR A 433 -10.99 11.62 9.14
CA TYR A 433 -10.99 11.12 10.53
C TYR A 433 -12.11 11.75 11.36
N ARG A 434 -12.43 13.02 11.11
CA ARG A 434 -13.52 13.70 11.79
C ARG A 434 -14.87 13.08 11.39
N LEU A 435 -15.04 12.73 10.10
CA LEU A 435 -16.19 11.97 9.64
C LEU A 435 -16.29 10.60 10.32
N ARG A 436 -15.16 9.89 10.48
CA ARG A 436 -15.12 8.60 11.20
C ARG A 436 -15.64 8.75 12.64
N GLU A 437 -15.23 9.80 13.35
CA GLU A 437 -15.71 10.04 14.73
C GLU A 437 -17.22 10.35 14.76
N LEU A 438 -17.74 11.09 13.78
CA LEU A 438 -19.18 11.31 13.66
C LEU A 438 -19.96 10.02 13.37
N ILE A 439 -19.45 9.19 12.49
CA ILE A 439 -20.04 7.88 12.18
C ILE A 439 -20.05 7.00 13.43
N LYS A 440 -19.01 7.07 14.27
CA LYS A 440 -18.95 6.38 15.55
C LYS A 440 -20.05 6.86 16.50
N LEU A 441 -20.17 8.17 16.68
CA LEU A 441 -21.21 8.76 17.56
C LEU A 441 -22.63 8.43 17.06
N TYR A 442 -22.87 8.53 15.75
CA TYR A 442 -24.15 8.20 15.15
C TYR A 442 -24.45 6.70 15.22
N GLY A 443 -23.47 5.84 14.95
CA GLY A 443 -23.58 4.39 15.06
C GLY A 443 -23.85 3.92 16.49
N SER A 444 -23.41 4.70 17.50
CA SER A 444 -23.61 4.41 18.93
C SER A 444 -24.85 5.10 19.52
N ASP A 445 -25.71 5.72 18.72
CA ASP A 445 -26.89 6.50 19.13
C ASP A 445 -26.57 7.69 20.07
N MET A 446 -25.33 8.18 20.08
CA MET A 446 -24.92 9.36 20.86
C MET A 446 -25.37 10.66 20.21
N ILE A 447 -25.60 10.66 18.92
CA ILE A 447 -26.18 11.76 18.16
C ILE A 447 -27.29 11.23 17.24
N ASP A 448 -28.27 12.07 16.99
CA ASP A 448 -29.33 11.82 16.01
C ASP A 448 -28.90 12.22 14.59
N GLU A 449 -29.75 11.94 13.61
CA GLU A 449 -29.46 12.22 12.21
C GLU A 449 -29.37 13.72 11.89
N PRO A 450 -30.25 14.60 12.41
CA PRO A 450 -30.10 16.04 12.26
C PRO A 450 -28.77 16.57 12.80
N SER A 451 -28.32 16.08 13.94
CA SER A 451 -27.02 16.44 14.56
C SER A 451 -25.85 15.93 13.71
N LEU A 452 -25.95 14.70 13.19
CA LEU A 452 -24.96 14.13 12.25
C LEU A 452 -24.83 15.04 11.02
N LEU A 453 -25.95 15.41 10.39
CA LEU A 453 -25.94 16.24 9.18
C LEU A 453 -25.39 17.63 9.42
N GLY A 454 -25.74 18.26 10.54
CA GLY A 454 -25.20 19.56 10.94
C GLY A 454 -23.69 19.52 11.07
N GLN A 455 -23.18 18.62 11.91
CA GLN A 455 -21.74 18.47 12.15
C GLN A 455 -20.96 18.00 10.92
N LEU A 456 -21.53 17.15 10.08
CA LEU A 456 -20.94 16.76 8.81
C LEU A 456 -20.75 17.96 7.88
N THR A 457 -21.78 18.80 7.77
CA THR A 457 -21.74 20.02 6.96
C THR A 457 -20.63 20.95 7.46
N ASP A 458 -20.47 21.08 8.77
CA ASP A 458 -19.42 21.90 9.37
C ASP A 458 -18.03 21.33 9.05
N ILE A 459 -17.82 20.01 9.26
CA ILE A 459 -16.54 19.34 8.99
C ILE A 459 -16.07 19.51 7.53
N VAL A 460 -17.00 19.37 6.58
CA VAL A 460 -16.63 19.42 5.16
C VAL A 460 -16.45 20.85 4.68
N ASN A 461 -17.11 21.81 5.35
CA ASN A 461 -17.04 23.25 5.02
C ASN A 461 -15.93 23.99 5.77
N GLU A 462 -15.38 23.45 6.84
CA GLU A 462 -14.22 24.06 7.47
C GLU A 462 -13.03 24.06 6.50
N LYS A 463 -12.51 25.26 6.21
CA LYS A 463 -11.19 25.38 5.57
C LYS A 463 -10.20 24.67 6.47
N ALA A 464 -9.36 23.82 5.90
CA ALA A 464 -8.31 23.12 6.63
C ALA A 464 -7.58 24.09 7.56
N VAL A 465 -7.93 24.07 8.83
CA VAL A 465 -7.19 24.77 9.88
C VAL A 465 -5.97 23.90 10.14
N PRO A 466 -4.73 24.43 10.11
CA PRO A 466 -3.57 23.69 10.56
C PRO A 466 -3.82 23.25 12.00
N GLU A 467 -3.74 21.97 12.30
CA GLU A 467 -3.85 21.46 13.67
C GLU A 467 -2.70 22.02 14.52
N SER A 468 -2.97 23.12 15.20
CA SER A 468 -2.12 23.60 16.29
C SER A 468 -2.52 22.81 17.54
N GLY A 469 -1.68 21.85 17.91
CA GLY A 469 -1.52 21.34 19.28
C GLY A 469 -2.78 20.91 20.01
N VAL A 470 -3.08 19.63 20.04
CA VAL A 470 -3.91 19.05 21.10
C VAL A 470 -3.04 18.95 22.34
N PRO A 471 -3.43 19.53 23.51
CA PRO A 471 -2.77 19.27 24.79
C PRO A 471 -3.02 17.82 25.19
N HIS A 472 -2.04 17.22 25.84
CA HIS A 472 -1.92 15.84 26.34
C HIS A 472 -3.13 15.31 27.14
#